data_008d176bfda8acd8ebdb7a36d6ab1f28
#
_entry.id   008d176bfda8acd8ebdb7a36d6ab1f28
#
_cell.length_a   1.000
_cell.length_b   1.000
_cell.length_c   1.000
_cell.angle_alpha   90.00
_cell.angle_beta   90.00
_cell.angle_gamma   90.00
#
_symmetry.space_group_name_H-M   'P 1'
#
loop_
_entity.id
_entity.type
_entity.pdbx_description
1 polymer ?
#
loop_
_entity_poly.entity_id
_entity_poly.type
_entity_poly.pdbx_seq_one_letter_code
_entity_poly.pdbx_strand_id
1 'polypeptide(L)' 'VEYLLVSECGPDHDKAFEVIVCLNSNVIGKGVGHSKKAAEQLAAKEALSLMGYGTA' A
#
# COMPACT_ATOMS: atom_id res chain seq x y z
N VAL A 1 0.76 -12.68 4.02
CA VAL A 1 0.62 -11.30 3.54
C VAL A 1 1.67 -10.43 4.21
N GLU A 2 2.43 -9.72 3.42
CA GLU A 2 3.47 -8.82 3.90
C GLU A 2 3.27 -7.42 3.36
N TYR A 3 3.57 -6.43 4.20
CA TYR A 3 3.56 -5.04 3.81
C TYR A 3 4.99 -4.54 3.74
N LEU A 4 5.37 -3.97 2.62
CA LEU A 4 6.73 -3.48 2.40
C LEU A 4 6.68 -2.01 2.01
N LEU A 5 7.50 -1.21 2.70
CA LEU A 5 7.69 0.18 2.33
C LEU A 5 8.73 0.22 1.21
N VAL A 6 8.32 0.63 0.02
CA VAL A 6 9.21 0.61 -1.14
C VAL A 6 9.76 1.98 -1.49
N SER A 7 9.11 3.05 -1.06
CA SER A 7 9.56 4.39 -1.41
C SER A 7 9.01 5.40 -0.43
N GLU A 8 9.75 6.47 -0.23
CA GLU A 8 9.24 7.66 0.43
C GLU A 8 9.86 8.86 -0.26
N CYS A 9 9.07 9.88 -0.50
CA CYS A 9 9.53 11.06 -1.19
C CYS A 9 8.77 12.29 -0.71
N GLY A 10 9.32 13.46 -1.03
CA GLY A 10 8.75 14.71 -0.62
C GLY A 10 9.52 15.33 0.54
N PRO A 11 9.26 16.62 0.83
CA PRO A 11 9.90 17.31 1.95
C PRO A 11 9.40 16.75 3.29
N ASP A 12 10.12 17.07 4.36
CA ASP A 12 9.79 16.54 5.69
C ASP A 12 8.36 16.85 6.11
N HIS A 13 7.83 17.98 5.69
CA HIS A 13 6.50 18.42 6.10
C HIS A 13 5.40 17.92 5.15
N ASP A 14 5.77 17.22 4.08
CA ASP A 14 4.79 16.72 3.11
C ASP A 14 5.36 15.48 2.43
N LYS A 15 5.64 14.48 3.24
CA LYS A 15 6.25 13.25 2.75
C LYS A 15 5.19 12.27 2.29
N ALA A 16 5.43 11.60 1.18
CA ALA A 16 4.58 10.54 0.68
C ALA A 16 5.30 9.21 0.83
N PHE A 17 4.55 8.19 1.23
CA PHE A 17 5.07 6.84 1.41
C PHE A 17 4.37 5.90 0.43
N GLU A 18 5.14 5.02 -0.16
CA GLU A 18 4.59 4.00 -1.04
C GLU A 18 4.80 2.63 -0.40
N VAL A 19 3.70 1.89 -0.23
CA VAL A 19 3.71 0.57 0.39
C VAL A 19 3.10 -0.42 -0.57
N ILE A 20 3.69 -1.59 -0.65
CA ILE A 20 3.11 -2.70 -1.41
C ILE A 20 2.71 -3.82 -0.47
N VAL A 21 1.71 -4.58 -0.91
CA VAL A 21 1.27 -5.79 -0.21
C VAL A 21 1.70 -6.98 -1.04
N CYS A 22 2.38 -7.92 -0.42
CA CYS A 22 2.86 -9.12 -1.10
C CYS A 22 2.21 -10.37 -0.50
N LEU A 23 1.91 -11.31 -1.36
CA LEU A 23 1.40 -12.63 -0.95
C LEU A 23 2.19 -13.67 -1.72
N ASN A 24 2.90 -14.55 -1.00
CA ASN A 24 3.74 -15.59 -1.61
C ASN A 24 4.71 -15.01 -2.64
N SER A 25 5.36 -13.92 -2.29
CA SER A 25 6.34 -13.23 -3.14
C SER A 25 5.73 -12.51 -4.35
N ASN A 26 4.41 -12.43 -4.42
CA ASN A 26 3.73 -11.70 -5.49
C ASN A 26 3.14 -10.41 -4.95
N VAL A 27 3.34 -9.32 -5.68
CA VAL A 27 2.73 -8.03 -5.32
C VAL A 27 1.27 -8.08 -5.70
N ILE A 28 0.39 -7.91 -4.72
CA ILE A 28 -1.04 -7.96 -4.94
C ILE A 28 -1.74 -6.63 -4.69
N GLY A 29 -1.02 -5.63 -4.22
CA GLY A 29 -1.60 -4.32 -4.00
C GLY A 29 -0.53 -3.29 -3.75
N LYS A 30 -0.87 -2.03 -3.99
CA LYS A 30 0.03 -0.90 -3.77
C LYS A 30 -0.79 0.29 -3.30
N GLY A 31 -0.23 1.05 -2.36
CA GLY A 31 -0.87 2.25 -1.89
C GLY A 31 0.14 3.35 -1.61
N VAL A 32 -0.27 4.58 -1.84
CA VAL A 32 0.54 5.76 -1.56
C VAL A 32 -0.26 6.67 -0.64
N GLY A 33 0.37 7.13 0.42
CA GLY A 33 -0.27 8.01 1.38
C GLY A 33 0.74 8.90 2.07
N HIS A 34 0.26 9.84 2.87
CA HIS A 34 1.12 10.77 3.56
C HIS A 34 1.64 10.24 4.90
N SER A 35 1.31 9.00 5.23
CA SER A 35 1.88 8.28 6.36
C SER A 35 1.98 6.82 5.99
N LYS A 36 2.82 6.09 6.71
CA LYS A 36 2.93 4.65 6.47
C LYS A 36 1.59 3.96 6.64
N LYS A 37 0.85 4.34 7.68
CA LYS A 37 -0.45 3.72 7.96
C LYS A 37 -1.43 3.99 6.83
N ALA A 38 -1.49 5.24 6.34
CA ALA A 38 -2.37 5.57 5.23
C ALA A 38 -1.99 4.79 3.97
N ALA A 39 -0.70 4.68 3.67
CA ALA A 39 -0.23 3.92 2.53
C ALA A 39 -0.57 2.45 2.65
N GLU A 40 -0.41 1.88 3.86
CA GLU A 40 -0.77 0.48 4.11
C GLU A 40 -2.25 0.24 3.92
N GLN A 41 -3.09 1.15 4.40
CA GLN A 41 -4.53 1.02 4.24
C GLN A 41 -4.93 1.04 2.77
N LEU A 42 -4.35 1.92 2.00
CA LEU A 42 -4.63 1.99 0.57
C LEU A 42 -4.10 0.76 -0.17
N ALA A 43 -2.93 0.28 0.21
CA ALA A 43 -2.37 -0.93 -0.38
C ALA A 43 -3.27 -2.14 -0.08
N ALA A 44 -3.75 -2.25 1.15
CA ALA A 44 -4.65 -3.33 1.53
C ALA A 44 -5.96 -3.26 0.77
N LYS A 45 -6.50 -2.06 0.60
CA LYS A 45 -7.74 -1.87 -0.14
C LYS A 45 -7.58 -2.33 -1.58
N GLU A 46 -6.46 -1.99 -2.21
CA GLU A 46 -6.20 -2.41 -3.57
C GLU A 46 -6.01 -3.92 -3.65
N ALA A 47 -5.31 -4.51 -2.69
CA ALA A 47 -5.12 -5.95 -2.65
C ALA A 47 -6.46 -6.68 -2.54
N LEU A 48 -7.35 -6.20 -1.68
CA LEU A 48 -8.67 -6.81 -1.53
C LEU A 48 -9.48 -6.70 -2.81
N SER A 49 -9.37 -5.57 -3.50
CA SER A 49 -10.05 -5.38 -4.76
C SER A 49 -9.55 -6.35 -5.82
N LEU A 50 -8.24 -6.54 -5.90
CA LEU A 50 -7.65 -7.48 -6.85
C LEU A 50 -8.04 -8.92 -6.54
N MET A 51 -8.25 -9.25 -5.28
CA MET A 51 -8.65 -10.59 -4.86
C MET A 51 -10.16 -10.80 -4.95
N GLY A 52 -10.91 -9.78 -5.33
CA GLY A 52 -12.36 -9.89 -5.48
C GLY A 52 -13.15 -9.65 -4.20
N TYR A 53 -12.49 -9.25 -3.14
CA TYR A 53 -13.19 -8.95 -1.89
C TYR A 53 -13.58 -7.47 -1.84
N GLY A 54 -14.66 -7.20 -1.15
CA GLY A 54 -15.06 -5.83 -0.87
C GLY A 54 -15.65 -5.07 -2.04
N THR A 55 -15.90 -5.71 -3.13
CA THR A 55 -16.57 -5.06 -4.25
C THR A 55 -18.07 -5.18 -4.10
N ALA A 56 -18.74 -4.15 -4.40
CA ALA A 56 -20.19 -4.17 -4.39
C ALA A 56 -20.71 -4.83 -5.64
#